data_1d033d1e6bed1df58ac5b041fdbba0e5
#
_entry.id   1d033d1e6bed1df58ac5b041fdbba0e5
#
_cell.length_a   1.000
_cell.length_b   1.000
_cell.length_c   1.000
_cell.angle_alpha   90.00
_cell.angle_beta   90.00
_cell.angle_gamma   90.00
#
_symmetry.space_group_name_H-M   'P 1'
#
loop_
_entity.id
_entity.type
_entity.pdbx_description
1 polymer ?
#
loop_
_entity_poly.entity_id
_entity_poly.type
_entity_poly.pdbx_seq_one_letter_code
_entity_poly.pdbx_strand_id
1 'polypeptide(L)' 'MNPQEMLEEMIDKAWADYVDIHKAEIDSGYDDAMDGFERKEAEGFACGLEAAYSIVYNKVYESKIPEFDPYDYEDNNG' A
#
# COMPACT_ATOMS: atom_id res chain seq x y z
N MET A 1 9.91 -10.52 18.74
CA MET A 1 9.87 -10.30 17.28
C MET A 1 11.22 -9.76 16.83
N ASN A 2 11.82 -10.35 15.79
CA ASN A 2 13.12 -9.89 15.31
C ASN A 2 12.95 -8.73 14.31
N PRO A 3 14.04 -7.99 14.01
CA PRO A 3 13.94 -6.83 13.11
C PRO A 3 13.40 -7.17 11.72
N GLN A 4 13.70 -8.35 11.18
CA GLN A 4 13.19 -8.77 9.88
C GLN A 4 11.68 -8.90 9.91
N GLU A 5 11.12 -9.56 10.94
CA GLU A 5 9.68 -9.71 11.08
C GLU A 5 8.99 -8.37 11.29
N MET A 6 9.61 -7.47 12.07
CA MET A 6 9.08 -6.13 12.26
C MET A 6 8.98 -5.37 10.95
N LEU A 7 10.01 -5.47 10.12
CA LEU A 7 10.01 -4.79 8.82
C LEU A 7 8.96 -5.39 7.89
N GLU A 8 8.80 -6.72 7.91
CA GLU A 8 7.75 -7.40 7.13
C GLU A 8 6.37 -6.92 7.54
N GLU A 9 6.11 -6.79 8.84
CA GLU A 9 4.83 -6.26 9.32
C GLU A 9 4.61 -4.81 8.90
N MET A 10 5.68 -4.00 8.91
CA MET A 10 5.60 -2.61 8.46
C MET A 10 5.23 -2.53 6.97
N ILE A 11 5.80 -3.42 6.17
CA ILE A 11 5.48 -3.48 4.74
C ILE A 11 4.01 -3.86 4.55
N ASP A 12 3.53 -4.89 5.25
CA ASP A 12 2.13 -5.31 5.17
C ASP A 12 1.20 -4.17 5.59
N LYS A 13 1.52 -3.49 6.68
CA LYS A 13 0.71 -2.37 7.14
C LYS A 13 0.71 -1.22 6.14
N ALA A 14 1.86 -0.92 5.56
CA ALA A 14 1.97 0.15 4.58
C ALA A 14 1.09 -0.12 3.35
N TRP A 15 1.06 -1.35 2.88
CA TRP A 15 0.20 -1.72 1.76
C TRP A 15 -1.27 -1.72 2.15
N ALA A 16 -1.61 -2.15 3.37
CA ALA A 16 -2.99 -2.08 3.85
C ALA A 16 -3.47 -0.63 3.91
N ASP A 17 -2.63 0.27 4.43
CA ASP A 17 -2.94 1.70 4.48
C ASP A 17 -3.12 2.28 3.06
N TYR A 18 -2.26 1.89 2.12
CA TYR A 18 -2.39 2.31 0.72
C TYR A 18 -3.74 1.89 0.14
N VAL A 19 -4.13 0.64 0.36
CA VAL A 19 -5.41 0.14 -0.15
C VAL A 19 -6.58 0.92 0.45
N ASP A 20 -6.55 1.18 1.75
CA ASP A 20 -7.61 1.94 2.42
C ASP A 20 -7.72 3.37 1.88
N ILE A 21 -6.58 4.03 1.67
CA ILE A 21 -6.55 5.38 1.11
C ILE A 21 -7.09 5.38 -0.33
N HIS A 22 -6.69 4.40 -1.11
CA HIS A 22 -7.16 4.30 -2.50
C HIS A 22 -8.66 4.06 -2.58
N LYS A 23 -9.20 3.20 -1.71
CA LYS A 23 -10.65 2.95 -1.63
C LYS A 23 -11.40 4.23 -1.25
N ALA A 24 -10.89 4.98 -0.29
CA ALA A 24 -11.50 6.24 0.12
C ALA A 24 -11.52 7.24 -1.04
N GLU A 25 -10.45 7.30 -1.83
CA GLU A 25 -10.38 8.16 -3.02
C GLU A 25 -11.46 7.77 -4.03
N ILE A 26 -11.62 6.48 -4.29
CA ILE A 26 -12.65 5.99 -5.21
C ILE A 26 -14.05 6.31 -4.67
N ASP A 27 -14.28 6.05 -3.39
CA ASP A 27 -15.57 6.29 -2.74
C ASP A 27 -15.98 7.76 -2.76
N SER A 28 -15.01 8.67 -2.73
CA SER A 28 -15.25 10.11 -2.81
C SER A 28 -15.46 10.60 -4.25
N GLY A 29 -15.28 9.72 -5.24
CA GLY A 29 -15.41 10.08 -6.66
C GLY A 29 -14.22 10.90 -7.16
N TYR A 30 -13.07 10.79 -6.50
CA TYR A 30 -11.86 11.55 -6.82
C TYR A 30 -12.03 13.06 -6.66
N ASP A 31 -12.98 13.48 -5.83
CA ASP A 31 -13.29 14.90 -5.64
C ASP A 31 -12.26 15.65 -4.80
N ASP A 32 -11.49 14.93 -3.98
CA ASP A 32 -10.52 15.54 -3.09
C ASP A 32 -9.10 15.35 -3.65
N ALA A 33 -8.46 16.45 -4.05
CA ALA A 33 -7.11 16.43 -4.59
C ALA A 33 -6.09 15.89 -3.57
N MET A 34 -6.35 16.05 -2.27
CA MET A 34 -5.47 15.56 -1.22
C MET A 34 -5.45 14.03 -1.15
N ASP A 35 -6.57 13.38 -1.51
CA ASP A 35 -6.64 11.92 -1.51
C ASP A 35 -5.63 11.32 -2.50
N GLY A 36 -5.51 11.91 -3.69
CA GLY A 36 -4.54 11.47 -4.68
C GLY A 36 -3.10 11.63 -4.21
N PHE A 37 -2.83 12.74 -3.52
CA PHE A 37 -1.51 13.00 -2.95
C PHE A 37 -1.18 11.98 -1.85
N GLU A 38 -2.12 11.74 -0.94
CA GLU A 38 -1.95 10.75 0.12
C GLU A 38 -1.73 9.35 -0.44
N ARG A 39 -2.45 8.99 -1.49
CA ARG A 39 -2.28 7.69 -2.14
C ARG A 39 -0.87 7.52 -2.68
N LYS A 40 -0.34 8.53 -3.34
CA LYS A 40 1.02 8.48 -3.89
C LYS A 40 2.07 8.40 -2.79
N GLU A 41 1.88 9.13 -1.70
CA GLU A 41 2.77 9.06 -0.55
C GLU A 41 2.77 7.67 0.07
N ALA A 42 1.58 7.08 0.26
CA ALA A 42 1.45 5.75 0.83
C ALA A 42 2.12 4.70 -0.05
N GLU A 43 1.93 4.79 -1.37
CA GLU A 43 2.58 3.89 -2.32
C GLU A 43 4.10 4.02 -2.26
N GLY A 44 4.60 5.25 -2.27
CA GLY A 44 6.05 5.51 -2.20
C GLY A 44 6.65 5.00 -0.89
N PHE A 45 5.93 5.16 0.21
CA PHE A 45 6.38 4.66 1.50
C PHE A 45 6.49 3.13 1.51
N ALA A 46 5.45 2.45 1.01
CA ALA A 46 5.45 0.98 0.93
C ALA A 46 6.56 0.48 0.01
N CYS A 47 6.72 1.10 -1.15
CA CYS A 47 7.78 0.73 -2.08
C CYS A 47 9.17 0.97 -1.49
N GLY A 48 9.34 2.07 -0.75
CA GLY A 48 10.60 2.37 -0.06
C GLY A 48 10.94 1.33 0.99
N LEU A 49 9.95 0.87 1.76
CA LEU A 49 10.17 -0.19 2.75
C LEU A 49 10.57 -1.50 2.08
N GLU A 50 9.92 -1.84 0.96
CA GLU A 50 10.26 -3.06 0.21
C GLU A 50 11.68 -2.98 -0.36
N ALA A 51 12.06 -1.81 -0.87
CA ALA A 51 13.42 -1.60 -1.39
C ALA A 51 14.45 -1.76 -0.27
N ALA A 52 14.19 -1.17 0.89
CA ALA A 52 15.09 -1.29 2.05
C ALA A 52 15.22 -2.74 2.49
N TYR A 53 14.11 -3.47 2.55
CA TYR A 53 14.11 -4.88 2.90
C TYR A 53 14.96 -5.68 1.92
N SER A 54 14.79 -5.44 0.63
CA SER A 54 15.54 -6.13 -0.41
C SER A 54 17.04 -5.90 -0.29
N ILE A 55 17.44 -4.68 0.05
CA ILE A 55 18.85 -4.34 0.22
C ILE A 55 19.43 -5.02 1.45
N VAL A 56 18.72 -4.97 2.57
CA VAL A 56 19.21 -5.48 3.85
C VAL A 56 19.27 -7.00 3.87
N TYR A 57 18.20 -7.65 3.36
CA TYR A 57 18.05 -9.11 3.46
C TYR A 57 18.35 -9.85 2.16
N ASN A 58 18.68 -9.12 1.09
CA ASN A 58 19.02 -9.68 -0.22
C ASN A 58 17.96 -10.62 -0.76
N LYS A 59 16.68 -10.25 -0.56
CA LYS A 59 15.53 -10.99 -1.08
C LYS A 59 14.32 -10.07 -1.15
N VAL A 60 13.37 -10.43 -2.00
CA VAL A 60 12.11 -9.68 -2.13
C VAL A 60 11.10 -10.22 -1.14
N TYR A 61 10.45 -9.33 -0.40
CA TYR A 61 9.34 -9.70 0.46
C TYR A 61 8.04 -9.51 -0.29
N GLU A 62 7.22 -10.56 -0.36
CA GLU A 62 5.88 -10.48 -0.93
C GLU A 62 4.89 -10.19 0.19
N SER A 63 4.23 -9.04 0.10
CA SER A 63 3.24 -8.63 1.09
C SER A 63 2.10 -9.63 1.17
N LYS A 64 1.60 -9.85 2.38
CA LYS A 64 0.43 -10.70 2.62
C LYS A 64 -0.86 -10.01 2.23
N ILE A 65 -0.82 -8.71 1.96
CA ILE A 65 -2.00 -7.95 1.56
C ILE A 65 -2.29 -8.24 0.09
N PRO A 66 -3.51 -8.65 -0.27
CA PRO A 66 -3.85 -8.93 -1.66
C PRO A 66 -3.66 -7.71 -2.55
N GLU A 67 -3.25 -7.94 -3.78
CA GLU A 67 -3.14 -6.87 -4.75
C GLU A 67 -4.51 -6.22 -4.95
N PHE A 68 -4.54 -4.88 -4.91
CA PHE A 68 -5.77 -4.12 -5.03
C PHE A 68 -5.99 -3.70 -6.49
N ASP A 69 -7.15 -4.09 -7.04
CA ASP A 69 -7.55 -3.69 -8.38
C ASP A 69 -8.62 -2.59 -8.27
N PRO A 70 -8.25 -1.32 -8.54
CA PRO A 70 -9.20 -0.22 -8.41
C PRO A 70 -10.37 -0.31 -9.39
N TYR A 71 -10.15 -0.88 -10.57
CA TYR A 71 -11.23 -1.01 -11.55
C TYR A 71 -12.29 -2.00 -11.10
N ASP A 72 -11.87 -3.12 -10.54
CA ASP A 72 -12.78 -4.13 -9.98
C ASP A 72 -13.56 -3.56 -8.80
N TYR A 73 -12.88 -2.81 -7.94
CA TYR A 73 -13.52 -2.17 -6.80
C TYR A 73 -14.57 -1.14 -7.24
N GLU A 74 -14.25 -0.32 -8.24
CA GLU A 74 -15.22 0.65 -8.80
C GLU A 74 -16.42 -0.05 -9.40
N ASP A 75 -16.22 -1.13 -10.15
CA ASP A 75 -17.31 -1.88 -10.77
C ASP A 75 -18.28 -2.46 -9.73
N ASN A 76 -17.74 -2.94 -8.61
CA ASN A 76 -18.53 -3.52 -7.54
C ASN A 76 -19.29 -2.48 -6.71
N ASN A 77 -18.85 -1.24 -6.70
CA ASN A 77 -19.45 -0.16 -5.93
C ASN A 77 -20.20 0.85 -6.80
N GLY A 78 -20.05 0.74 -8.09
CA GLY A 78 -20.73 1.61 -9.05
C GLY A 78 -22.08 1.04 -9.43
#